data_27059b5454196910ff882f51f4263b0f
#
_entry.id   27059b5454196910ff882f51f4263b0f
#
_cell.length_a   1.000
_cell.length_b   1.000
_cell.length_c   1.000
_cell.angle_alpha   90.00
_cell.angle_beta   90.00
_cell.angle_gamma   90.00
#
_symmetry.space_group_name_H-M   'P 1'
#
loop_
_entity.id
_entity.type
_entity.pdbx_description
1 polymer ?
#
loop_
_entity_poly.entity_id
_entity_poly.type
_entity_poly.pdbx_seq_one_letter_code
_entity_poly.pdbx_strand_id
1 'polypeptide(L)'
;MITRRNLLATSAATLLSSLPIGPVSSAETAAQITTVFDAFGKPSDLKRGWGYASFIEYGGRRILFDAGGRLADFTFNINKLGIDLKKLDFVVISHRHNDHTAGLNYILRINPGVRIYTSAEPAGFNAPISASNMKMVRRVVTSLPDEMRYFGGTPPQALRSDSAWSDANFAPIREMTEVLPGFFLYSLQSDAPGSRELNEISLAIKTPKGLVLVVGCSHPGIERIVEAATKIDPKIYSIFGGFHLSDAPDQEVTAIVTALHDK
;
A
#
# COMPACT_ATOMS: atom_id res chain seq x y z
N MET A 1 -11.83 73.62 41.80
CA MET A 1 -13.22 73.48 41.29
C MET A 1 -13.20 72.64 40.09
N ILE A 2 -13.64 71.40 40.24
CA ILE A 2 -13.55 70.34 39.18
C ILE A 2 -14.95 69.83 38.96
N THR A 3 -15.45 70.03 37.77
CA THR A 3 -16.77 69.55 37.34
C THR A 3 -16.62 68.20 36.69
N ARG A 4 -17.38 67.27 37.18
CA ARG A 4 -17.51 65.92 36.64
C ARG A 4 -18.33 65.95 35.33
N ARG A 5 -17.81 65.40 34.28
CA ARG A 5 -18.55 65.04 33.05
C ARG A 5 -18.76 63.58 32.96
N ASN A 6 -20.00 63.17 32.96
CA ASN A 6 -20.48 61.83 32.77
C ASN A 6 -20.18 61.34 31.34
N LEU A 7 -19.53 60.22 31.23
CA LEU A 7 -19.48 59.41 29.96
C LEU A 7 -20.51 58.31 30.06
N LEU A 8 -21.51 58.37 29.22
CA LEU A 8 -22.45 57.28 28.93
C LEU A 8 -21.75 56.25 28.06
N ALA A 9 -21.57 55.05 28.58
CA ALA A 9 -21.12 53.89 27.81
C ALA A 9 -22.34 53.24 27.21
N THR A 10 -22.47 53.33 25.90
CA THR A 10 -23.45 52.57 25.11
C THR A 10 -22.86 51.19 24.84
N SER A 11 -23.39 50.17 25.51
CA SER A 11 -23.08 48.77 25.22
C SER A 11 -23.81 48.32 23.95
N ALA A 12 -23.09 48.15 22.88
CA ALA A 12 -23.60 47.46 21.68
C ALA A 12 -23.56 45.97 21.93
N ALA A 13 -24.68 45.37 22.18
CA ALA A 13 -24.83 43.93 22.21
C ALA A 13 -24.77 43.38 20.78
N THR A 14 -23.66 42.74 20.42
CA THR A 14 -23.54 42.00 19.15
C THR A 14 -24.25 40.68 19.32
N LEU A 15 -25.41 40.55 18.72
CA LEU A 15 -26.12 39.27 18.53
C LEU A 15 -25.30 38.42 17.56
N LEU A 16 -24.52 37.46 18.07
CA LEU A 16 -24.04 36.35 17.28
C LEU A 16 -25.22 35.46 16.98
N SER A 17 -25.77 35.56 15.76
CA SER A 17 -26.67 34.57 15.21
C SER A 17 -25.90 33.26 15.01
N SER A 18 -26.11 32.29 15.88
CA SER A 18 -25.71 30.90 15.66
C SER A 18 -26.50 30.37 14.47
N LEU A 19 -25.88 30.31 13.29
CA LEU A 19 -26.39 29.50 12.18
C LEU A 19 -26.43 28.05 12.64
N PRO A 20 -27.54 27.32 12.45
CA PRO A 20 -27.56 25.91 12.73
C PRO A 20 -26.55 25.23 11.79
N ILE A 21 -25.52 24.64 12.37
CA ILE A 21 -24.67 23.69 11.64
C ILE A 21 -25.59 22.51 11.35
N GLY A 22 -26.16 22.48 10.15
CA GLY A 22 -26.89 21.33 9.66
C GLY A 22 -25.98 20.10 9.76
N PRO A 23 -26.53 18.89 9.95
CA PRO A 23 -25.74 17.69 9.97
C PRO A 23 -24.95 17.66 8.66
N VAL A 24 -23.63 17.65 8.74
CA VAL A 24 -22.76 17.31 7.62
C VAL A 24 -23.20 15.91 7.21
N SER A 25 -23.95 15.82 6.11
CA SER A 25 -24.28 14.54 5.50
C SER A 25 -22.94 13.82 5.30
N SER A 26 -22.72 12.80 6.09
CA SER A 26 -21.69 11.80 5.78
C SER A 26 -22.19 11.10 4.51
N ALA A 27 -21.93 11.71 3.36
CA ALA A 27 -21.89 10.94 2.13
C ALA A 27 -20.89 9.83 2.46
N GLU A 28 -21.39 8.59 2.53
CA GLU A 28 -20.56 7.39 2.64
C GLU A 28 -19.52 7.54 1.53
N THR A 29 -18.31 7.93 1.91
CA THR A 29 -17.23 8.12 0.93
C THR A 29 -16.95 6.73 0.42
N ALA A 30 -17.42 6.44 -0.79
CA ALA A 30 -17.24 5.15 -1.41
C ALA A 30 -15.75 4.82 -1.39
N ALA A 31 -15.38 3.73 -0.72
CA ALA A 31 -14.03 3.22 -0.76
C ALA A 31 -13.80 2.64 -2.15
N GLN A 32 -12.76 3.06 -2.83
CA GLN A 32 -12.37 2.51 -4.12
C GLN A 32 -10.94 2.01 -4.07
N ILE A 33 -10.74 0.76 -4.49
CA ILE A 33 -9.43 0.19 -4.76
C ILE A 33 -9.37 -0.17 -6.23
N THR A 34 -8.47 0.46 -6.95
CA THR A 34 -8.22 0.22 -8.37
C THR A 34 -6.91 -0.54 -8.52
N THR A 35 -6.96 -1.79 -9.01
CA THR A 35 -5.75 -2.52 -9.37
C THR A 35 -5.09 -1.85 -10.56
N VAL A 36 -3.89 -1.32 -10.35
CA VAL A 36 -3.09 -0.63 -11.36
C VAL A 36 -2.23 -1.62 -12.14
N PHE A 37 -1.67 -2.61 -11.47
CA PHE A 37 -0.80 -3.62 -12.05
C PHE A 37 -0.96 -4.95 -11.31
N ASP A 38 -1.12 -6.05 -12.08
CA ASP A 38 -1.28 -7.39 -11.53
C ASP A 38 -0.98 -8.42 -12.63
N ALA A 39 -0.46 -9.59 -12.25
CA ALA A 39 -0.25 -10.71 -13.15
C ALA A 39 -1.57 -11.44 -13.46
N PHE A 40 -2.45 -11.58 -12.49
CA PHE A 40 -3.63 -12.45 -12.52
C PHE A 40 -4.95 -11.70 -12.77
N GLY A 41 -4.87 -10.40 -13.03
CA GLY A 41 -6.03 -9.56 -13.29
C GLY A 41 -6.88 -10.02 -14.49
N LYS A 42 -8.16 -9.70 -14.48
CA LYS A 42 -9.05 -9.97 -15.63
C LYS A 42 -8.52 -9.26 -16.89
N PRO A 43 -8.77 -9.81 -18.09
CA PRO A 43 -8.45 -9.12 -19.33
C PRO A 43 -9.05 -7.71 -19.36
N SER A 44 -8.22 -6.73 -19.66
CA SER A 44 -8.58 -5.31 -19.74
C SER A 44 -7.63 -4.60 -20.70
N ASP A 45 -7.82 -3.31 -20.92
CA ASP A 45 -6.89 -2.47 -21.69
C ASP A 45 -5.59 -2.15 -20.93
N LEU A 46 -5.46 -2.60 -19.68
CA LEU A 46 -4.27 -2.41 -18.88
C LEU A 46 -3.20 -3.45 -19.19
N LYS A 47 -1.95 -3.06 -19.07
CA LYS A 47 -0.81 -3.97 -19.16
C LYS A 47 -0.71 -4.82 -17.91
N ARG A 48 -0.47 -6.11 -18.08
CA ARG A 48 -0.31 -7.10 -17.01
C ARG A 48 1.13 -7.61 -16.96
N GLY A 49 1.52 -8.12 -15.83
CA GLY A 49 2.82 -8.73 -15.63
C GLY A 49 3.03 -9.10 -14.17
N TRP A 50 4.09 -9.81 -13.88
CA TRP A 50 4.42 -10.21 -12.53
C TRP A 50 4.66 -8.97 -11.65
N GLY A 51 3.99 -8.92 -10.49
CA GLY A 51 4.03 -7.83 -9.54
C GLY A 51 2.66 -7.27 -9.21
N TYR A 52 2.64 -6.26 -8.34
CA TYR A 52 1.39 -5.67 -7.86
C TYR A 52 1.50 -4.15 -7.74
N ALA A 53 0.41 -3.48 -8.02
CA ALA A 53 0.18 -2.09 -7.61
C ALA A 53 -1.32 -1.81 -7.55
N SER A 54 -1.74 -1.07 -6.53
CA SER A 54 -3.13 -0.61 -6.39
C SER A 54 -3.21 0.85 -5.99
N PHE A 55 -4.23 1.53 -6.49
CA PHE A 55 -4.56 2.89 -6.14
C PHE A 55 -5.82 2.90 -5.27
N ILE A 56 -5.76 3.58 -4.14
CA ILE A 56 -6.77 3.54 -3.09
C ILE A 56 -7.29 4.96 -2.87
N GLU A 57 -8.61 5.11 -2.94
CA GLU A 57 -9.33 6.34 -2.59
C GLU A 57 -10.31 6.02 -1.45
N TYR A 58 -10.09 6.61 -0.28
CA TYR A 58 -10.95 6.45 0.88
C TYR A 58 -10.83 7.62 1.84
N GLY A 59 -11.94 8.11 2.36
CA GLY A 59 -11.93 9.22 3.34
C GLY A 59 -11.27 10.51 2.82
N GLY A 60 -11.33 10.75 1.49
CA GLY A 60 -10.65 11.87 0.83
C GLY A 60 -9.14 11.68 0.66
N ARG A 61 -8.59 10.52 1.00
CA ARG A 61 -7.18 10.17 0.85
C ARG A 61 -6.92 9.41 -0.43
N ARG A 62 -5.74 9.63 -0.99
CA ARG A 62 -5.26 9.06 -2.24
C ARG A 62 -3.91 8.38 -2.00
N ILE A 63 -3.90 7.06 -2.03
CA ILE A 63 -2.77 6.24 -1.65
C ILE A 63 -2.39 5.34 -2.81
N LEU A 64 -1.12 5.22 -3.09
CA LEU A 64 -0.61 4.20 -3.99
C LEU A 64 0.07 3.12 -3.14
N PHE A 65 -0.33 1.87 -3.34
CA PHE A 65 0.26 0.71 -2.70
C PHE A 65 0.99 -0.11 -3.77
N ASP A 66 2.30 -0.23 -3.63
CA ASP A 66 3.26 -0.80 -4.58
C ASP A 66 3.34 -0.10 -5.95
N ALA A 67 4.31 -0.47 -6.76
CA ALA A 67 4.63 0.20 -8.01
C ALA A 67 4.90 -0.76 -9.19
N GLY A 68 4.38 -1.98 -9.11
CA GLY A 68 4.45 -2.97 -10.19
C GLY A 68 5.84 -3.47 -10.53
N GLY A 69 5.89 -4.36 -11.51
CA GLY A 69 7.09 -5.10 -11.89
C GLY A 69 7.82 -4.56 -13.12
N ARG A 70 7.20 -3.71 -13.92
CA ARG A 70 7.80 -3.09 -15.11
C ARG A 70 7.44 -1.63 -15.23
N LEU A 71 8.46 -0.77 -15.26
CA LEU A 71 8.29 0.68 -15.32
C LEU A 71 7.39 1.14 -16.48
N ALA A 72 7.62 0.62 -17.69
CA ALA A 72 6.86 1.04 -18.87
C ALA A 72 5.37 0.71 -18.77
N ASP A 73 5.04 -0.49 -18.29
CA ASP A 73 3.66 -0.96 -18.13
C ASP A 73 2.95 -0.27 -16.98
N PHE A 74 3.63 -0.10 -15.85
CA PHE A 74 3.11 0.69 -14.72
C PHE A 74 2.80 2.13 -15.16
N THR A 75 3.74 2.78 -15.87
CA THR A 75 3.55 4.13 -16.40
C THR A 75 2.36 4.21 -17.37
N PHE A 76 2.25 3.23 -18.28
CA PHE A 76 1.10 3.15 -19.19
C PHE A 76 -0.22 3.05 -18.42
N ASN A 77 -0.29 2.17 -17.42
CA ASN A 77 -1.51 1.95 -16.64
C ASN A 77 -1.91 3.19 -15.82
N ILE A 78 -0.95 3.84 -15.15
CA ILE A 78 -1.20 5.09 -14.41
C ILE A 78 -1.81 6.16 -15.32
N ASN A 79 -1.24 6.34 -16.52
CA ASN A 79 -1.74 7.32 -17.49
C ASN A 79 -3.11 6.92 -18.04
N LYS A 80 -3.32 5.64 -18.36
CA LYS A 80 -4.60 5.12 -18.88
C LYS A 80 -5.74 5.26 -17.87
N LEU A 81 -5.43 5.09 -16.59
CA LEU A 81 -6.38 5.25 -15.49
C LEU A 81 -6.58 6.72 -15.06
N GLY A 82 -5.78 7.66 -15.60
CA GLY A 82 -5.85 9.07 -15.24
C GLY A 82 -5.47 9.37 -13.79
N ILE A 83 -4.62 8.53 -13.17
CA ILE A 83 -4.19 8.70 -11.80
C ILE A 83 -3.18 9.84 -11.71
N ASP A 84 -3.53 10.90 -10.99
CA ASP A 84 -2.65 12.04 -10.75
C ASP A 84 -1.73 11.77 -9.55
N LEU A 85 -0.49 11.36 -9.86
CA LEU A 85 0.53 11.05 -8.84
C LEU A 85 0.95 12.27 -8.00
N LYS A 86 0.69 13.51 -8.45
CA LYS A 86 0.97 14.72 -7.67
C LYS A 86 0.03 14.87 -6.48
N LYS A 87 -1.12 14.22 -6.52
CA LYS A 87 -2.17 14.29 -5.49
C LYS A 87 -2.15 13.12 -4.53
N LEU A 88 -1.09 12.33 -4.51
CA LEU A 88 -0.94 11.26 -3.52
C LEU A 88 -0.66 11.85 -2.14
N ASP A 89 -1.39 11.38 -1.13
CA ASP A 89 -1.08 11.66 0.27
C ASP A 89 0.20 10.91 0.69
N PHE A 90 0.33 9.65 0.28
CA PHE A 90 1.53 8.85 0.45
C PHE A 90 1.56 7.63 -0.49
N VAL A 91 2.71 7.01 -0.54
CA VAL A 91 2.96 5.72 -1.20
C VAL A 91 3.33 4.70 -0.13
N VAL A 92 2.90 3.46 -0.30
CA VAL A 92 3.38 2.31 0.48
C VAL A 92 4.15 1.40 -0.48
N ILE A 93 5.35 1.02 -0.11
CA ILE A 93 6.07 -0.07 -0.78
C ILE A 93 6.13 -1.22 0.21
N SER A 94 5.41 -2.29 -0.11
CA SER A 94 5.24 -3.42 0.78
C SER A 94 6.56 -4.08 1.16
N HIS A 95 7.42 -4.32 0.18
CA HIS A 95 8.75 -4.90 0.37
C HIS A 95 9.67 -4.57 -0.81
N ARG A 96 10.93 -4.96 -0.72
CA ARG A 96 12.02 -4.52 -1.63
C ARG A 96 12.11 -5.27 -2.97
N HIS A 97 11.26 -6.23 -3.27
CA HIS A 97 11.33 -6.94 -4.55
C HIS A 97 11.01 -6.02 -5.72
N ASN A 98 11.69 -6.26 -6.85
CA ASN A 98 11.59 -5.39 -8.01
C ASN A 98 10.20 -5.33 -8.63
N ASP A 99 9.44 -6.39 -8.50
CA ASP A 99 8.06 -6.49 -8.97
C ASP A 99 7.05 -5.68 -8.16
N HIS A 100 7.52 -5.00 -7.10
CA HIS A 100 6.76 -4.03 -6.29
C HIS A 100 7.34 -2.62 -6.33
N THR A 101 8.55 -2.46 -6.88
CA THR A 101 9.30 -1.18 -6.83
C THR A 101 9.61 -0.58 -8.19
N ALA A 102 9.35 -1.26 -9.30
CA ALA A 102 9.81 -0.84 -10.63
C ALA A 102 9.29 0.54 -11.06
N GLY A 103 8.09 0.93 -10.64
CA GLY A 103 7.48 2.22 -10.94
C GLY A 103 7.98 3.39 -10.08
N LEU A 104 8.79 3.17 -9.04
CA LEU A 104 9.24 4.24 -8.13
C LEU A 104 9.95 5.38 -8.85
N ASN A 105 10.76 5.09 -9.86
CA ASN A 105 11.42 6.13 -10.65
C ASN A 105 10.43 7.06 -11.34
N TYR A 106 9.28 6.54 -11.78
CA TYR A 106 8.23 7.35 -12.39
C TYR A 106 7.51 8.20 -11.36
N ILE A 107 7.17 7.61 -10.22
CA ILE A 107 6.50 8.29 -9.10
C ILE A 107 7.36 9.47 -8.63
N LEU A 108 8.63 9.23 -8.33
CA LEU A 108 9.56 10.24 -7.84
C LEU A 108 9.86 11.35 -8.85
N ARG A 109 9.85 11.03 -10.14
CA ARG A 109 9.98 12.06 -11.19
C ARG A 109 8.79 13.03 -11.20
N ILE A 110 7.57 12.54 -10.89
CA ILE A 110 6.33 13.35 -10.91
C ILE A 110 6.10 14.02 -9.57
N ASN A 111 6.41 13.33 -8.47
CA ASN A 111 6.19 13.79 -7.10
C ASN A 111 7.41 13.44 -6.22
N PRO A 112 8.52 14.20 -6.34
CA PRO A 112 9.78 13.87 -5.65
C PRO A 112 9.70 13.96 -4.12
N GLY A 113 8.76 14.72 -3.59
CA GLY A 113 8.58 14.90 -2.15
C GLY A 113 7.57 13.97 -1.50
N VAL A 114 6.94 13.06 -2.26
CA VAL A 114 5.91 12.18 -1.72
C VAL A 114 6.47 11.32 -0.59
N ARG A 115 5.73 11.19 0.51
CA ARG A 115 6.07 10.27 1.59
C ARG A 115 5.93 8.84 1.11
N ILE A 116 6.98 8.03 1.31
CA ILE A 116 6.98 6.61 0.94
C ILE A 116 7.20 5.79 2.20
N TYR A 117 6.18 5.08 2.65
CA TYR A 117 6.31 4.13 3.74
C TYR A 117 6.89 2.81 3.21
N THR A 118 7.88 2.28 3.92
CA THR A 118 8.59 1.05 3.55
C THR A 118 8.76 0.15 4.77
N SER A 119 9.09 -1.12 4.54
CA SER A 119 9.59 -1.99 5.60
C SER A 119 10.94 -1.48 6.13
N ALA A 120 11.21 -1.77 7.40
CA ALA A 120 12.49 -1.47 8.02
C ALA A 120 13.49 -2.62 7.80
N GLU A 121 14.37 -2.46 6.85
CA GLU A 121 15.41 -3.45 6.55
C GLU A 121 16.70 -3.14 7.32
N PRO A 122 17.41 -4.17 7.85
CA PRO A 122 18.66 -3.95 8.61
C PRO A 122 19.76 -3.22 7.82
N ALA A 123 19.84 -3.47 6.51
CA ALA A 123 20.83 -2.84 5.63
C ALA A 123 20.24 -1.66 4.82
N GLY A 124 19.03 -1.21 5.17
CA GLY A 124 18.27 -0.20 4.44
C GLY A 124 17.41 -0.82 3.33
N PHE A 125 16.38 -0.10 2.91
CA PHE A 125 15.43 -0.56 1.87
C PHE A 125 16.12 -0.89 0.54
N ASN A 126 17.27 -0.30 0.29
CA ASN A 126 18.07 -0.41 -0.93
C ASN A 126 19.19 -1.46 -0.84
N ALA A 127 19.19 -2.33 0.16
CA ALA A 127 20.24 -3.33 0.31
C ALA A 127 20.28 -4.32 -0.84
N PRO A 128 21.47 -4.80 -1.23
CA PRO A 128 21.61 -5.83 -2.24
C PRO A 128 20.85 -7.11 -1.87
N ILE A 129 20.21 -7.73 -2.88
CA ILE A 129 19.57 -9.03 -2.67
C ILE A 129 20.64 -10.08 -2.40
N SER A 130 20.48 -10.82 -1.31
CA SER A 130 21.43 -11.87 -0.93
C SER A 130 21.51 -12.99 -1.97
N ALA A 131 22.65 -13.69 -2.02
CA ALA A 131 22.84 -14.82 -2.94
C ALA A 131 21.81 -15.96 -2.75
N SER A 132 21.29 -16.13 -1.51
CA SER A 132 20.21 -17.09 -1.22
C SER A 132 18.90 -16.68 -1.88
N ASN A 133 18.57 -15.39 -1.86
CA ASN A 133 17.37 -14.86 -2.50
C ASN A 133 17.46 -14.90 -4.03
N MET A 134 18.67 -14.81 -4.59
CA MET A 134 18.92 -14.97 -6.02
C MET A 134 18.54 -16.35 -6.55
N LYS A 135 18.67 -17.41 -5.75
CA LYS A 135 18.25 -18.77 -6.17
C LYS A 135 16.72 -18.86 -6.35
N MET A 136 15.98 -18.18 -5.51
CA MET A 136 14.51 -18.14 -5.59
C MET A 136 14.02 -17.38 -6.82
N VAL A 137 14.63 -16.24 -7.14
CA VAL A 137 14.30 -15.45 -8.32
C VAL A 137 14.45 -16.23 -9.63
N ARG A 138 15.36 -17.22 -9.66
CA ARG A 138 15.59 -18.08 -10.81
C ARG A 138 14.58 -19.24 -10.93
N ARG A 139 13.71 -19.43 -9.96
CA ARG A 139 12.66 -20.44 -10.03
C ARG A 139 11.63 -19.98 -11.05
N VAL A 140 11.48 -20.77 -12.12
CA VAL A 140 10.50 -20.54 -13.16
C VAL A 140 9.28 -21.43 -12.87
N VAL A 141 8.12 -20.80 -12.67
CA VAL A 141 6.84 -21.53 -12.59
C VAL A 141 6.37 -21.79 -14.02
N THR A 142 6.70 -22.95 -14.55
CA THR A 142 6.47 -23.30 -15.99
C THR A 142 4.99 -23.48 -16.34
N SER A 143 4.12 -23.68 -15.35
CA SER A 143 2.67 -23.84 -15.55
C SER A 143 1.95 -22.51 -15.83
N LEU A 144 2.59 -21.39 -15.60
CA LEU A 144 2.00 -20.07 -15.85
C LEU A 144 2.36 -19.57 -17.25
N PRO A 145 1.48 -18.80 -17.93
CA PRO A 145 1.82 -18.03 -19.13
C PRO A 145 3.02 -17.10 -18.89
N ASP A 146 3.82 -16.83 -19.92
CA ASP A 146 5.05 -16.06 -19.78
C ASP A 146 4.84 -14.66 -19.16
N GLU A 147 3.77 -13.97 -19.53
CA GLU A 147 3.41 -12.67 -18.98
C GLU A 147 3.07 -12.70 -17.49
N MET A 148 2.68 -13.85 -16.96
CA MET A 148 2.37 -14.11 -15.56
C MET A 148 3.57 -14.63 -14.75
N ARG A 149 4.73 -14.87 -15.40
CA ARG A 149 5.94 -15.34 -14.73
C ARG A 149 6.81 -14.17 -14.27
N TYR A 150 7.53 -14.40 -13.21
CA TYR A 150 8.53 -13.44 -12.73
C TYR A 150 9.55 -13.14 -13.84
N PHE A 151 9.74 -11.86 -14.17
CA PHE A 151 10.53 -11.42 -15.33
C PHE A 151 10.13 -12.04 -16.69
N GLY A 152 8.86 -12.39 -16.89
CA GLY A 152 8.41 -13.04 -18.12
C GLY A 152 9.04 -14.42 -18.32
N GLY A 153 9.38 -15.11 -17.25
CA GLY A 153 10.01 -16.43 -17.28
C GLY A 153 11.51 -16.42 -17.58
N THR A 154 12.13 -15.26 -17.79
CA THR A 154 13.56 -15.12 -18.06
C THR A 154 14.21 -14.15 -17.07
N PRO A 155 14.41 -14.59 -15.80
CA PRO A 155 15.01 -13.72 -14.80
C PRO A 155 16.45 -13.36 -15.16
N PRO A 156 16.90 -12.13 -14.85
CA PRO A 156 18.26 -11.71 -15.14
C PRO A 156 19.29 -12.56 -14.37
N GLN A 157 20.49 -12.63 -14.91
CA GLN A 157 21.58 -13.37 -14.25
C GLN A 157 22.00 -12.72 -12.91
N ALA A 158 21.84 -11.42 -12.80
CA ALA A 158 22.05 -10.66 -11.56
C ALA A 158 20.95 -9.61 -11.41
N LEU A 159 20.39 -9.51 -10.21
CA LEU A 159 19.52 -8.39 -9.83
C LEU A 159 20.40 -7.26 -9.33
N ARG A 160 20.32 -6.11 -9.98
CA ARG A 160 20.91 -4.89 -9.43
C ARG A 160 19.94 -4.29 -8.45
N SER A 161 20.43 -4.06 -7.25
CA SER A 161 19.72 -3.34 -6.20
C SER A 161 20.36 -1.96 -5.98
N ASP A 162 20.83 -1.34 -7.07
CA ASP A 162 21.35 0.01 -6.97
C ASP A 162 20.26 0.90 -6.43
N SER A 163 20.49 1.52 -5.30
CA SER A 163 19.55 2.48 -4.72
C SER A 163 19.49 3.73 -5.58
N ALA A 164 18.70 3.63 -6.64
CA ALA A 164 18.39 4.79 -7.48
C ALA A 164 17.55 5.85 -6.73
N TRP A 165 17.31 5.68 -5.44
CA TRP A 165 16.33 6.46 -4.67
C TRP A 165 16.92 7.06 -3.39
N SER A 166 18.20 7.43 -3.40
CA SER A 166 18.87 8.01 -2.21
C SER A 166 18.15 9.24 -1.63
N ASP A 167 17.50 10.02 -2.49
CA ASP A 167 16.84 11.26 -2.13
C ASP A 167 15.33 11.11 -1.87
N ALA A 168 14.81 9.88 -1.94
CA ALA A 168 13.41 9.61 -1.70
C ALA A 168 13.05 9.79 -0.22
N ASN A 169 11.86 10.35 0.02
CA ASN A 169 11.34 10.60 1.37
C ASN A 169 10.81 9.30 2.01
N PHE A 170 11.70 8.33 2.24
CA PHE A 170 11.36 7.06 2.88
C PHE A 170 11.08 7.20 4.38
N ALA A 171 10.03 6.51 4.84
CA ALA A 171 9.63 6.41 6.23
C ALA A 171 9.47 4.93 6.61
N PRO A 172 10.50 4.30 7.20
CA PRO A 172 10.46 2.89 7.54
C PRO A 172 9.48 2.62 8.70
N ILE A 173 8.62 1.63 8.51
CA ILE A 173 7.68 1.13 9.52
C ILE A 173 8.35 -0.03 10.28
N ARG A 174 8.49 0.12 11.59
CA ARG A 174 9.10 -0.87 12.50
C ARG A 174 8.06 -1.58 13.36
N GLU A 175 7.00 -0.87 13.71
CA GLU A 175 5.91 -1.34 14.55
C GLU A 175 4.56 -0.91 13.96
N MET A 176 3.49 -1.45 14.48
CA MET A 176 2.14 -1.07 14.04
C MET A 176 1.91 0.41 14.32
N THR A 177 1.65 1.18 13.27
CA THR A 177 1.58 2.65 13.31
C THR A 177 0.32 3.13 12.59
N GLU A 178 -0.48 3.96 13.26
CA GLU A 178 -1.54 4.72 12.60
C GLU A 178 -0.90 5.95 11.93
N VAL A 179 -0.78 5.90 10.61
CA VAL A 179 -0.10 6.94 9.80
C VAL A 179 -1.02 8.10 9.43
N LEU A 180 -2.31 7.83 9.36
CA LEU A 180 -3.41 8.79 9.25
C LEU A 180 -4.61 8.20 10.00
N PRO A 181 -5.58 9.03 10.45
CA PRO A 181 -6.77 8.52 11.13
C PRO A 181 -7.44 7.38 10.35
N GLY A 182 -7.48 6.20 10.93
CA GLY A 182 -8.04 4.99 10.33
C GLY A 182 -7.13 4.23 9.34
N PHE A 183 -5.89 4.70 9.12
CA PHE A 183 -4.93 4.02 8.22
C PHE A 183 -3.73 3.52 9.02
N PHE A 184 -3.58 2.22 9.11
CA PHE A 184 -2.54 1.55 9.89
C PHE A 184 -1.58 0.83 8.96
N LEU A 185 -0.29 0.98 9.23
CA LEU A 185 0.77 0.19 8.62
C LEU A 185 1.42 -0.68 9.69
N TYR A 186 1.72 -1.92 9.35
CA TYR A 186 2.41 -2.84 10.23
C TYR A 186 3.32 -3.76 9.42
N SER A 187 4.45 -4.12 10.01
CA SER A 187 5.50 -4.92 9.38
C SER A 187 5.58 -6.30 10.01
N LEU A 188 5.70 -7.32 9.17
CA LEU A 188 6.02 -8.68 9.61
C LEU A 188 7.25 -9.18 8.85
N GLN A 189 8.08 -9.94 9.55
CA GLN A 189 9.21 -10.61 8.95
C GLN A 189 8.80 -11.99 8.43
N SER A 190 9.26 -12.31 7.22
CA SER A 190 9.12 -13.64 6.64
C SER A 190 10.15 -14.59 7.26
N ASP A 191 9.69 -15.81 7.57
CA ASP A 191 10.50 -16.96 7.97
C ASP A 191 10.50 -18.06 6.89
N ALA A 192 9.76 -17.84 5.80
CA ALA A 192 9.66 -18.79 4.71
C ALA A 192 11.01 -19.02 3.99
N PRO A 193 11.29 -20.25 3.55
CA PRO A 193 12.49 -20.54 2.77
C PRO A 193 12.58 -19.64 1.52
N GLY A 194 13.73 -18.97 1.35
CA GLY A 194 13.98 -18.08 0.20
C GLY A 194 13.59 -16.61 0.42
N SER A 195 12.74 -16.31 1.39
CA SER A 195 12.39 -14.95 1.79
C SER A 195 12.65 -14.66 3.28
N ARG A 196 13.49 -15.46 3.93
CA ARG A 196 13.89 -15.21 5.31
C ARG A 196 14.46 -13.81 5.46
N GLU A 197 14.12 -13.17 6.59
CA GLU A 197 14.55 -11.80 6.91
C GLU A 197 13.95 -10.70 6.01
N LEU A 198 13.13 -11.05 5.03
CA LEU A 198 12.36 -10.08 4.28
C LEU A 198 11.27 -9.50 5.18
N ASN A 199 11.31 -8.20 5.40
CA ASN A 199 10.23 -7.50 6.07
C ASN A 199 9.22 -7.04 5.03
N GLU A 200 7.96 -7.30 5.28
CA GLU A 200 6.86 -6.86 4.43
C GLU A 200 5.84 -6.09 5.25
N ILE A 201 5.44 -4.90 4.76
CA ILE A 201 4.41 -4.09 5.39
C ILE A 201 3.07 -4.28 4.69
N SER A 202 2.02 -4.27 5.50
CA SER A 202 0.63 -4.30 5.06
C SER A 202 -0.08 -3.04 5.48
N LEU A 203 -1.09 -2.64 4.71
CA LEU A 203 -1.96 -1.52 5.03
C LEU A 203 -3.31 -2.05 5.51
N ALA A 204 -3.75 -1.61 6.68
CA ALA A 204 -5.09 -1.85 7.19
C ALA A 204 -5.87 -0.53 7.24
N ILE A 205 -7.07 -0.52 6.67
CA ILE A 205 -7.96 0.64 6.62
C ILE A 205 -9.20 0.33 7.45
N LYS A 206 -9.45 1.12 8.50
CA LYS A 206 -10.68 1.04 9.28
C LYS A 206 -11.86 1.58 8.50
N THR A 207 -12.89 0.76 8.35
CA THR A 207 -14.16 1.14 7.74
C THR A 207 -15.32 0.78 8.65
N PRO A 208 -16.52 1.34 8.46
CA PRO A 208 -17.71 0.93 9.22
C PRO A 208 -18.06 -0.55 9.09
N LYS A 209 -17.54 -1.24 8.06
CA LYS A 209 -17.79 -2.67 7.80
C LYS A 209 -16.76 -3.59 8.43
N GLY A 210 -15.63 -3.06 8.92
CA GLY A 210 -14.45 -3.77 9.40
C GLY A 210 -13.19 -3.32 8.67
N LEU A 211 -12.08 -4.03 8.86
CA LEU A 211 -10.81 -3.72 8.20
C LEU A 211 -10.82 -4.12 6.72
N VAL A 212 -10.33 -3.22 5.90
CA VAL A 212 -9.87 -3.53 4.54
C VAL A 212 -8.36 -3.64 4.59
N LEU A 213 -7.82 -4.80 4.22
CA LEU A 213 -6.39 -5.06 4.18
C LEU A 213 -5.88 -4.95 2.74
N VAL A 214 -4.74 -4.28 2.57
CA VAL A 214 -4.00 -4.28 1.31
C VAL A 214 -2.60 -4.82 1.59
N VAL A 215 -2.24 -5.89 0.90
CA VAL A 215 -1.02 -6.67 1.11
C VAL A 215 -0.20 -6.74 -0.17
N GLY A 216 1.11 -6.92 -0.04
CA GLY A 216 2.01 -7.09 -1.17
C GLY A 216 1.97 -8.51 -1.75
N CYS A 217 2.99 -9.30 -1.46
CA CYS A 217 3.06 -10.71 -1.81
C CYS A 217 2.63 -11.66 -0.68
N SER A 218 2.54 -11.17 0.55
CA SER A 218 2.28 -11.96 1.75
C SER A 218 3.39 -12.98 2.06
N HIS A 219 4.66 -12.59 1.89
CA HIS A 219 5.80 -13.45 2.22
C HIS A 219 5.82 -13.94 3.67
N PRO A 220 5.33 -13.17 4.67
CA PRO A 220 5.19 -13.67 6.03
C PRO A 220 4.12 -14.75 6.22
N GLY A 221 3.27 -15.00 5.22
CA GLY A 221 2.05 -15.79 5.30
C GLY A 221 0.82 -14.93 5.53
N ILE A 222 -0.21 -15.11 4.68
CA ILE A 222 -1.42 -14.27 4.74
C ILE A 222 -2.18 -14.44 6.06
N GLU A 223 -2.18 -15.65 6.66
CA GLU A 223 -2.84 -15.88 7.95
C GLU A 223 -2.18 -15.09 9.08
N ARG A 224 -0.83 -15.02 9.10
CA ARG A 224 -0.09 -14.20 10.08
C ARG A 224 -0.35 -12.71 9.90
N ILE A 225 -0.49 -12.26 8.65
CA ILE A 225 -0.81 -10.87 8.33
C ILE A 225 -2.20 -10.53 8.86
N VAL A 226 -3.19 -11.39 8.61
CA VAL A 226 -4.56 -11.23 9.11
C VAL A 226 -4.61 -11.28 10.63
N GLU A 227 -3.92 -12.23 11.27
CA GLU A 227 -3.84 -12.30 12.73
C GLU A 227 -3.25 -11.03 13.34
N ALA A 228 -2.21 -10.46 12.73
CA ALA A 228 -1.66 -9.19 13.20
C ALA A 228 -2.67 -8.04 13.06
N ALA A 229 -3.46 -8.01 11.98
CA ALA A 229 -4.48 -7.00 11.75
C ALA A 229 -5.63 -7.06 12.78
N THR A 230 -5.96 -8.24 13.31
CA THR A 230 -7.03 -8.37 14.33
C THR A 230 -6.75 -7.60 15.62
N LYS A 231 -5.49 -7.19 15.86
CA LYS A 231 -5.12 -6.30 16.97
C LYS A 231 -5.62 -4.86 16.77
N ILE A 232 -5.91 -4.45 15.52
CA ILE A 232 -6.48 -3.15 15.17
C ILE A 232 -8.02 -3.21 15.28
N ASP A 233 -8.60 -4.24 14.69
CA ASP A 233 -10.03 -4.52 14.71
C ASP A 233 -10.22 -6.03 14.45
N PRO A 234 -10.98 -6.76 15.26
CA PRO A 234 -11.17 -8.20 15.07
C PRO A 234 -11.92 -8.55 13.78
N LYS A 235 -12.64 -7.61 13.19
CA LYS A 235 -13.44 -7.84 12.00
C LYS A 235 -12.68 -7.49 10.74
N ILE A 236 -12.33 -8.49 9.94
CA ILE A 236 -11.79 -8.30 8.59
C ILE A 236 -12.94 -8.28 7.58
N TYR A 237 -13.05 -7.22 6.82
CA TYR A 237 -14.09 -7.06 5.81
C TYR A 237 -13.65 -7.53 4.43
N SER A 238 -12.41 -7.24 4.05
CA SER A 238 -11.87 -7.59 2.73
C SER A 238 -10.36 -7.54 2.71
N ILE A 239 -9.74 -8.35 1.83
CA ILE A 239 -8.30 -8.40 1.62
C ILE A 239 -8.02 -8.26 0.12
N PHE A 240 -7.07 -7.39 -0.23
CA PHE A 240 -6.62 -7.14 -1.59
C PHE A 240 -5.09 -7.28 -1.68
N GLY A 241 -4.60 -7.90 -2.76
CA GLY A 241 -3.16 -8.09 -3.02
C GLY A 241 -2.78 -9.52 -3.31
N GLY A 242 -1.49 -9.85 -3.21
CA GLY A 242 -0.93 -11.16 -3.48
C GLY A 242 -0.85 -12.04 -2.22
N PHE A 243 -1.14 -13.33 -2.37
CA PHE A 243 -1.07 -14.31 -1.27
C PHE A 243 0.09 -15.28 -1.39
N HIS A 244 0.95 -15.08 -2.39
CA HIS A 244 2.11 -15.95 -2.68
C HIS A 244 1.77 -17.44 -2.87
N LEU A 245 0.59 -17.74 -3.43
CA LEU A 245 0.05 -19.09 -3.57
C LEU A 245 0.10 -19.63 -5.02
N SER A 246 0.83 -18.99 -5.93
CA SER A 246 0.84 -19.31 -7.36
C SER A 246 1.32 -20.75 -7.67
N ASP A 247 2.11 -21.34 -6.80
CA ASP A 247 2.66 -22.68 -6.92
C ASP A 247 2.29 -23.58 -5.72
N ALA A 248 1.35 -23.13 -4.87
CA ALA A 248 0.80 -23.91 -3.78
C ALA A 248 -0.16 -25.01 -4.31
N PRO A 249 -0.19 -26.20 -3.71
CA PRO A 249 -1.18 -27.22 -4.04
C PRO A 249 -2.62 -26.74 -3.77
N ASP A 250 -3.60 -27.18 -4.55
CA ASP A 250 -5.01 -26.79 -4.40
C ASP A 250 -5.54 -27.04 -2.99
N GLN A 251 -5.08 -28.10 -2.32
CA GLN A 251 -5.47 -28.39 -0.94
C GLN A 251 -5.00 -27.31 0.04
N GLU A 252 -3.78 -26.80 -0.13
CA GLU A 252 -3.22 -25.72 0.67
C GLU A 252 -3.98 -24.41 0.42
N VAL A 253 -4.22 -24.07 -0.86
CA VAL A 253 -5.03 -22.90 -1.23
C VAL A 253 -6.41 -22.96 -0.59
N THR A 254 -7.08 -24.13 -0.66
CA THR A 254 -8.41 -24.34 -0.08
C THR A 254 -8.38 -24.15 1.44
N ALA A 255 -7.38 -24.71 2.12
CA ALA A 255 -7.24 -24.57 3.57
C ALA A 255 -7.06 -23.12 4.01
N ILE A 256 -6.18 -22.37 3.32
CA ILE A 256 -5.93 -20.96 3.59
C ILE A 256 -7.20 -20.14 3.35
N VAL A 257 -7.88 -20.32 2.19
CA VAL A 257 -9.13 -19.57 1.90
C VAL A 257 -10.20 -19.85 2.95
N THR A 258 -10.35 -21.12 3.39
CA THR A 258 -11.29 -21.46 4.45
C THR A 258 -10.94 -20.77 5.77
N ALA A 259 -9.67 -20.81 6.18
CA ALA A 259 -9.20 -20.15 7.40
C ALA A 259 -9.39 -18.62 7.38
N LEU A 260 -9.28 -17.99 6.20
CA LEU A 260 -9.52 -16.56 6.02
C LEU A 260 -11.02 -16.22 6.06
N HIS A 261 -11.88 -17.11 5.56
CA HIS A 261 -13.33 -16.91 5.56
C HIS A 261 -13.93 -16.93 6.98
N ASP A 262 -13.31 -17.65 7.89
CA ASP A 262 -13.77 -17.80 9.27
C ASP A 262 -13.33 -16.64 10.20
N LYS A 263 -12.60 -15.65 9.66
CA LYS A 263 -12.10 -14.47 10.38
C LYS A 263 -12.90 -13.20 10.05
#